data_c2ac4c1536020f657b378d2e83139537
#
_entry.id   c2ac4c1536020f657b378d2e83139537
#
_cell.length_a   1.000
_cell.length_b   1.000
_cell.length_c   1.000
_cell.angle_alpha   90.00
_cell.angle_beta   90.00
_cell.angle_gamma   90.00
#
_symmetry.space_group_name_H-M   'P 1'
#
loop_
_entity.id
_entity.type
_entity.pdbx_description
1 polymer ?
#
loop_
_entity_poly.entity_id
_entity_poly.type
_entity_poly.pdbx_seq_one_letter_code
_entity_poly.pdbx_strand_id
1 'polypeptide(L)'
;FLIFLIVIFLFNFFGKFFLGDSGAYLISFYLAFFVIDFSTKNNSVSPYLICFLLWYPAFENLFSILRRTIKKKKVQEPDQNHLHQMIYNFLTKKKLINYKIINTSTGLIINFFNIIMFLIFYKFYSKTDILVIGITINIFVYLFLYFFIKKKFEHHK
;
A
#
# COMPACT_ATOMS: atom_id res chain seq x y z
N PHE A 1 12.36 -18.94 -3.74
CA PHE A 1 11.38 -18.01 -3.15
C PHE A 1 10.90 -16.99 -4.17
N LEU A 2 11.80 -16.29 -4.88
CA LEU A 2 11.43 -15.27 -5.88
C LEU A 2 10.53 -15.82 -6.98
N ILE A 3 10.85 -16.99 -7.54
CA ILE A 3 10.03 -17.67 -8.56
C ILE A 3 8.62 -17.95 -8.03
N PHE A 4 8.51 -18.42 -6.79
CA PHE A 4 7.24 -18.68 -6.13
C PHE A 4 6.40 -17.38 -6.01
N LEU A 5 7.02 -16.27 -5.60
CA LEU A 5 6.34 -14.97 -5.53
C LEU A 5 5.86 -14.50 -6.91
N ILE A 6 6.67 -14.66 -7.96
CA ILE A 6 6.30 -14.29 -9.34
C ILE A 6 5.09 -15.11 -9.80
N VAL A 7 5.09 -16.42 -9.56
CA VAL A 7 3.98 -17.31 -9.94
C VAL A 7 2.69 -16.88 -9.21
N ILE A 8 2.74 -16.70 -7.90
CA ILE A 8 1.58 -16.26 -7.12
C ILE A 8 1.09 -14.90 -7.61
N PHE A 9 2.02 -13.95 -7.86
CA PHE A 9 1.67 -12.64 -8.37
C PHE A 9 0.92 -12.73 -9.71
N LEU A 10 1.41 -13.53 -10.66
CA LEU A 10 0.76 -13.72 -11.96
C LEU A 10 -0.64 -14.31 -11.82
N PHE A 11 -0.80 -15.37 -11.01
CA PHE A 11 -2.11 -15.98 -10.80
C PHE A 11 -3.10 -15.02 -10.11
N ASN A 12 -2.63 -14.24 -9.14
CA ASN A 12 -3.44 -13.23 -8.46
C ASN A 12 -3.80 -12.08 -9.43
N PHE A 13 -2.84 -11.64 -10.25
CA PHE A 13 -3.03 -10.59 -11.25
C PHE A 13 -4.15 -10.93 -12.25
N PHE A 14 -4.21 -12.19 -12.69
CA PHE A 14 -5.27 -12.67 -13.58
C PHE A 14 -6.55 -13.08 -12.83
N GLY A 15 -6.63 -12.86 -11.52
CA GLY A 15 -7.80 -13.19 -10.71
C GLY A 15 -8.09 -14.69 -10.59
N LYS A 16 -7.09 -15.54 -10.87
CA LYS A 16 -7.22 -17.01 -10.82
C LYS A 16 -6.91 -17.59 -9.44
N PHE A 17 -6.27 -16.81 -8.57
CA PHE A 17 -5.86 -17.27 -7.25
C PHE A 17 -5.91 -16.10 -6.26
N PHE A 18 -6.48 -16.37 -5.08
CA PHE A 18 -6.43 -15.44 -3.95
C PHE A 18 -5.53 -16.02 -2.87
N LEU A 19 -4.59 -15.23 -2.41
CA LEU A 19 -3.56 -15.65 -1.46
C LEU A 19 -4.13 -16.08 -0.11
N GLY A 20 -5.24 -15.44 0.31
CA GLY A 20 -5.82 -15.64 1.64
C GLY A 20 -4.91 -15.15 2.77
N ASP A 21 -5.41 -15.20 4.00
CA ASP A 21 -4.68 -14.71 5.17
C ASP A 21 -3.43 -15.55 5.47
N SER A 22 -3.53 -16.87 5.35
CA SER A 22 -2.40 -17.78 5.61
C SER A 22 -1.24 -17.54 4.66
N GLY A 23 -1.54 -17.33 3.37
CA GLY A 23 -0.52 -17.03 2.38
C GLY A 23 0.09 -15.63 2.57
N ALA A 24 -0.74 -14.65 2.95
CA ALA A 24 -0.26 -13.30 3.27
C ALA A 24 0.68 -13.31 4.48
N TYR A 25 0.35 -14.04 5.55
CA TYR A 25 1.23 -14.19 6.72
C TYR A 25 2.54 -14.89 6.38
N LEU A 26 2.50 -15.94 5.58
CA LEU A 26 3.71 -16.66 5.15
C LEU A 26 4.65 -15.73 4.36
N ILE A 27 4.12 -15.01 3.38
CA ILE A 27 4.91 -14.06 2.58
C ILE A 27 5.47 -12.94 3.45
N SER A 28 4.66 -12.38 4.35
CA SER A 28 5.07 -11.33 5.27
C SER A 28 6.19 -11.78 6.21
N PHE A 29 6.12 -13.02 6.70
CA PHE A 29 7.17 -13.60 7.54
C PHE A 29 8.51 -13.69 6.79
N TYR A 30 8.50 -14.23 5.58
CA TYR A 30 9.71 -14.31 4.76
C TYR A 30 10.24 -12.92 4.38
N LEU A 31 9.36 -11.98 4.04
CA LEU A 31 9.73 -10.61 3.75
C LEU A 31 10.43 -9.96 4.96
N ALA A 32 9.84 -10.10 6.15
CA ALA A 32 10.43 -9.57 7.37
C ALA A 32 11.81 -10.17 7.65
N PHE A 33 11.96 -11.49 7.49
CA PHE A 33 13.25 -12.16 7.64
C PHE A 33 14.31 -11.60 6.69
N PHE A 34 14.01 -11.49 5.39
CA PHE A 34 14.95 -10.95 4.41
C PHE A 34 15.29 -9.49 4.65
N VAL A 35 14.33 -8.69 5.07
CA VAL A 35 14.52 -7.27 5.36
C VAL A 35 15.44 -7.08 6.58
N ILE A 36 15.26 -7.87 7.63
CA ILE A 36 16.12 -7.86 8.81
C ILE A 36 17.54 -8.33 8.46
N ASP A 37 17.66 -9.46 7.75
CA ASP A 37 18.95 -10.01 7.34
C ASP A 37 19.72 -9.00 6.43
N PHE A 38 19.03 -8.36 5.49
CA PHE A 38 19.59 -7.31 4.67
C PHE A 38 20.08 -6.12 5.49
N SER A 39 19.26 -5.64 6.43
CA SER A 39 19.61 -4.50 7.28
C SER A 39 20.80 -4.79 8.19
N THR A 40 20.88 -5.99 8.77
CA THR A 40 22.00 -6.38 9.64
C THR A 40 23.32 -6.55 8.91
N LYS A 41 23.28 -6.96 7.64
CA LYS A 41 24.47 -7.15 6.79
C LYS A 41 24.95 -5.85 6.14
N ASN A 42 24.14 -4.81 6.07
CA ASN A 42 24.43 -3.58 5.34
C ASN A 42 24.32 -2.35 6.24
N ASN A 43 25.30 -2.13 7.09
CA ASN A 43 25.33 -0.99 8.04
C ASN A 43 25.27 0.41 7.37
N SER A 44 25.56 0.49 6.07
CA SER A 44 25.45 1.75 5.31
C SER A 44 24.02 2.10 4.92
N VAL A 45 23.08 1.16 5.05
CA VAL A 45 21.68 1.34 4.69
C VAL A 45 20.92 1.92 5.87
N SER A 46 20.25 3.04 5.67
CA SER A 46 19.41 3.62 6.72
C SER A 46 18.21 2.71 7.02
N PRO A 47 17.86 2.45 8.29
CA PRO A 47 16.64 1.73 8.66
C PRO A 47 15.37 2.36 8.09
N TYR A 48 15.39 3.65 7.81
CA TYR A 48 14.27 4.37 7.19
C TYR A 48 14.03 3.99 5.74
N LEU A 49 14.98 3.33 5.06
CA LEU A 49 14.69 2.74 3.75
C LEU A 49 13.63 1.63 3.85
N ILE A 50 13.69 0.84 4.92
CA ILE A 50 12.68 -0.20 5.19
C ILE A 50 11.33 0.42 5.51
N CYS A 51 11.33 1.45 6.36
CA CYS A 51 10.10 2.22 6.64
C CYS A 51 9.52 2.82 5.35
N PHE A 52 10.39 3.32 4.47
CA PHE A 52 9.98 3.86 3.17
C PHE A 52 9.41 2.80 2.24
N LEU A 53 9.95 1.58 2.22
CA LEU A 53 9.40 0.48 1.43
C LEU A 53 8.04 0.00 1.93
N LEU A 54 7.87 -0.04 3.24
CA LEU A 54 6.67 -0.57 3.89
C LEU A 54 5.68 0.52 4.33
N TRP A 55 5.91 1.78 3.93
CA TRP A 55 5.11 2.92 4.40
C TRP A 55 3.62 2.75 4.12
N TYR A 56 3.25 2.26 2.91
CA TYR A 56 1.86 2.21 2.48
C TYR A 56 0.99 1.29 3.35
N PRO A 57 1.32 -0.01 3.52
CA PRO A 57 0.52 -0.89 4.38
C PRO A 57 0.54 -0.45 5.85
N ALA A 58 1.66 0.09 6.34
CA ALA A 58 1.77 0.59 7.70
C ALA A 58 0.88 1.82 7.92
N PHE A 59 0.95 2.80 7.02
CA PHE A 59 0.17 4.03 7.13
C PHE A 59 -1.33 3.78 6.90
N GLU A 60 -1.71 2.94 5.94
CA GLU A 60 -3.10 2.56 5.68
C GLU A 60 -3.77 1.99 6.93
N ASN A 61 -3.09 1.06 7.62
CA ASN A 61 -3.59 0.46 8.86
C ASN A 61 -3.67 1.50 9.98
N LEU A 62 -2.60 2.28 10.20
CA LEU A 62 -2.58 3.33 11.23
C LEU A 62 -3.69 4.36 11.01
N PHE A 63 -3.83 4.85 9.79
CA PHE A 63 -4.85 5.83 9.43
C PHE A 63 -6.27 5.28 9.59
N SER A 64 -6.48 4.00 9.28
CA SER A 64 -7.76 3.33 9.51
C SER A 64 -8.12 3.28 11.00
N ILE A 65 -7.16 2.91 11.85
CA ILE A 65 -7.32 2.88 13.31
C ILE A 65 -7.66 4.28 13.83
N LEU A 66 -6.85 5.30 13.49
CA LEU A 66 -7.06 6.68 13.90
C LEU A 66 -8.45 7.20 13.51
N ARG A 67 -8.84 6.97 12.25
CA ARG A 67 -10.15 7.38 11.76
C ARG A 67 -11.30 6.73 12.51
N ARG A 68 -11.21 5.46 12.87
CA ARG A 68 -12.24 4.75 13.65
C ARG A 68 -12.31 5.24 15.08
N THR A 69 -11.16 5.43 15.72
CA THR A 69 -11.07 5.98 17.07
C THR A 69 -11.74 7.36 17.16
N ILE A 70 -11.42 8.26 16.21
CA ILE A 70 -12.06 9.59 16.14
C ILE A 70 -13.58 9.49 15.97
N LYS A 71 -14.05 8.51 15.17
CA LYS A 71 -15.49 8.29 14.94
C LYS A 71 -16.17 7.45 16.01
N LYS A 72 -15.48 7.09 17.09
CA LYS A 72 -15.97 6.22 18.17
C LYS A 72 -16.54 4.87 17.67
N LYS A 73 -16.00 4.35 16.56
CA LYS A 73 -16.34 3.03 16.03
C LYS A 73 -15.41 1.98 16.59
N LYS A 74 -15.92 0.75 16.75
CA LYS A 74 -15.08 -0.38 17.18
C LYS A 74 -14.01 -0.67 16.11
N VAL A 75 -12.76 -0.82 16.54
CA VAL A 75 -11.63 -1.09 15.64
C VAL A 75 -11.77 -2.44 14.92
N GLN A 76 -12.51 -3.38 15.50
CA GLN A 76 -12.72 -4.73 14.98
C GLN A 76 -13.81 -4.81 13.90
N GLU A 77 -14.61 -3.77 13.70
CA GLU A 77 -15.65 -3.77 12.66
C GLU A 77 -15.02 -3.69 11.26
N PRO A 78 -15.59 -4.35 10.23
CA PRO A 78 -15.12 -4.23 8.86
C PRO A 78 -15.10 -2.77 8.39
N ASP A 79 -14.00 -2.33 7.82
CA ASP A 79 -13.89 -0.95 7.29
C ASP A 79 -13.85 -0.97 5.76
N GLN A 80 -14.79 -0.27 5.15
CA GLN A 80 -14.89 -0.11 3.69
C GLN A 80 -14.26 1.21 3.19
N ASN A 81 -13.58 1.96 4.07
CA ASN A 81 -13.02 3.27 3.73
C ASN A 81 -11.49 3.25 3.58
N HIS A 82 -10.92 2.12 3.20
CA HIS A 82 -9.52 2.04 2.80
C HIS A 82 -9.32 2.73 1.45
N LEU A 83 -8.15 3.33 1.22
CA LEU A 83 -7.88 4.07 -0.02
C LEU A 83 -8.08 3.19 -1.26
N HIS A 84 -7.61 1.94 -1.24
CA HIS A 84 -7.79 1.02 -2.36
C HIS A 84 -9.27 0.74 -2.66
N GLN A 85 -10.12 0.59 -1.63
CA GLN A 85 -11.56 0.41 -1.81
C GLN A 85 -12.23 1.67 -2.36
N MET A 86 -11.77 2.84 -1.92
CA MET A 86 -12.28 4.11 -2.44
C MET A 86 -11.92 4.31 -3.91
N ILE A 87 -10.68 3.98 -4.31
CA ILE A 87 -10.26 4.01 -5.73
C ILE A 87 -11.08 3.01 -6.54
N TYR A 88 -11.23 1.78 -6.06
CA TYR A 88 -12.08 0.77 -6.69
C TYR A 88 -13.51 1.27 -6.94
N ASN A 89 -14.14 1.80 -5.91
CA ASN A 89 -15.50 2.34 -6.01
C ASN A 89 -15.58 3.55 -6.95
N PHE A 90 -14.54 4.39 -6.97
CA PHE A 90 -14.47 5.54 -7.87
C PHE A 90 -14.39 5.10 -9.34
N LEU A 91 -13.52 4.14 -9.65
CA LEU A 91 -13.39 3.58 -11.00
C LEU A 91 -14.67 2.90 -11.47
N THR A 92 -15.32 2.15 -10.57
CA THR A 92 -16.61 1.46 -10.85
C THR A 92 -17.71 2.45 -11.17
N LYS A 93 -17.91 3.48 -10.33
CA LYS A 93 -18.96 4.49 -10.53
C LYS A 93 -18.78 5.26 -11.83
N LYS A 94 -17.56 5.58 -12.19
CA LYS A 94 -17.27 6.31 -13.42
C LYS A 94 -17.27 5.47 -14.70
N LYS A 95 -17.43 4.14 -14.57
CA LYS A 95 -17.34 3.19 -15.70
C LYS A 95 -16.10 3.38 -16.58
N LEU A 96 -14.99 3.85 -15.98
CA LEU A 96 -13.76 4.17 -16.71
C LEU A 96 -13.03 2.93 -17.23
N ILE A 97 -13.25 1.80 -16.58
CA ILE A 97 -12.54 0.55 -16.84
C ILE A 97 -13.54 -0.61 -16.77
N ASN A 98 -13.29 -1.67 -17.55
CA ASN A 98 -14.11 -2.89 -17.50
C ASN A 98 -14.10 -3.48 -16.08
N TYR A 99 -15.27 -3.85 -15.57
CA TYR A 99 -15.45 -4.34 -14.20
C TYR A 99 -14.56 -5.54 -13.87
N LYS A 100 -14.26 -6.40 -14.86
CA LYS A 100 -13.41 -7.60 -14.68
C LYS A 100 -11.96 -7.26 -14.28
N ILE A 101 -11.46 -6.09 -14.65
CA ILE A 101 -10.08 -5.68 -14.40
C ILE A 101 -9.95 -4.50 -13.41
N ILE A 102 -11.06 -4.01 -12.87
CA ILE A 102 -11.05 -2.85 -11.95
C ILE A 102 -10.20 -3.15 -10.71
N ASN A 103 -10.33 -4.35 -10.13
CA ASN A 103 -9.55 -4.73 -8.95
C ASN A 103 -8.05 -4.72 -9.24
N THR A 104 -7.65 -5.35 -10.33
CA THR A 104 -6.24 -5.36 -10.80
C THR A 104 -5.75 -3.94 -11.10
N SER A 105 -6.56 -3.12 -11.78
CA SER A 105 -6.22 -1.73 -12.07
C SER A 105 -6.04 -0.88 -10.82
N THR A 106 -6.87 -1.10 -9.80
CA THR A 106 -6.73 -0.42 -8.50
C THR A 106 -5.39 -0.75 -7.86
N GLY A 107 -5.04 -2.03 -7.80
CA GLY A 107 -3.75 -2.48 -7.28
C GLY A 107 -2.58 -1.93 -8.08
N LEU A 108 -2.69 -1.91 -9.42
CA LEU A 108 -1.65 -1.35 -10.29
C LEU A 108 -1.42 0.15 -10.06
N ILE A 109 -2.47 0.95 -9.91
CA ILE A 109 -2.35 2.39 -9.64
C ILE A 109 -1.55 2.64 -8.36
N ILE A 110 -1.88 1.93 -7.28
CA ILE A 110 -1.21 2.09 -5.99
C ILE A 110 0.25 1.63 -6.08
N ASN A 111 0.48 0.44 -6.65
CA ASN A 111 1.83 -0.11 -6.77
C ASN A 111 2.72 0.73 -7.71
N PHE A 112 2.18 1.23 -8.81
CA PHE A 112 2.91 2.10 -9.72
C PHE A 112 3.37 3.39 -9.06
N PHE A 113 2.51 4.02 -8.26
CA PHE A 113 2.89 5.16 -7.44
C PHE A 113 4.04 4.81 -6.47
N ASN A 114 3.91 3.70 -5.73
CA ASN A 114 4.95 3.27 -4.78
C ASN A 114 6.28 2.96 -5.48
N ILE A 115 6.25 2.33 -6.66
CA ILE A 115 7.45 2.04 -7.45
C ILE A 115 8.14 3.33 -7.91
N ILE A 116 7.37 4.29 -8.43
CA ILE A 116 7.93 5.59 -8.84
C ILE A 116 8.61 6.28 -7.67
N MET A 117 7.94 6.37 -6.53
CA MET A 117 8.51 6.98 -5.33
C MET A 117 9.77 6.26 -4.87
N PHE A 118 9.76 4.92 -4.91
CA PHE A 118 10.95 4.14 -4.59
C PHE A 118 12.11 4.44 -5.57
N LEU A 119 11.86 4.48 -6.87
CA LEU A 119 12.89 4.77 -7.87
C LEU A 119 13.50 6.18 -7.72
N ILE A 120 12.73 7.15 -7.24
CA ILE A 120 13.23 8.50 -6.95
C ILE A 120 14.14 8.49 -5.72
N PHE A 121 13.74 7.80 -4.65
CA PHE A 121 14.40 7.89 -3.35
C PHE A 121 15.45 6.82 -3.08
N TYR A 122 15.50 5.69 -3.83
CA TYR A 122 16.42 4.59 -3.56
C TYR A 122 17.90 5.01 -3.61
N LYS A 123 18.25 6.01 -4.42
CA LYS A 123 19.62 6.56 -4.50
C LYS A 123 20.09 7.17 -3.17
N PHE A 124 19.16 7.50 -2.29
CA PHE A 124 19.42 8.08 -0.98
C PHE A 124 19.30 7.06 0.15
N TYR A 125 19.53 5.77 -0.14
CA TYR A 125 19.33 4.65 0.78
C TYR A 125 20.08 4.80 2.13
N SER A 126 21.16 5.58 2.18
CA SER A 126 21.94 5.87 3.39
C SER A 126 21.58 7.20 4.08
N LYS A 127 20.76 8.05 3.45
CA LYS A 127 20.44 9.39 3.94
C LYS A 127 19.08 9.41 4.63
N THR A 128 19.09 9.27 5.95
CA THR A 128 17.88 9.21 6.78
C THR A 128 16.96 10.41 6.55
N ASP A 129 17.51 11.63 6.53
CA ASP A 129 16.71 12.86 6.41
C ASP A 129 15.90 12.90 5.10
N ILE A 130 16.54 12.51 3.99
CA ILE A 130 15.88 12.47 2.68
C ILE A 130 14.79 11.40 2.64
N LEU A 131 15.05 10.23 3.23
CA LEU A 131 14.05 9.16 3.30
C LEU A 131 12.84 9.56 4.16
N VAL A 132 13.05 10.25 5.28
CA VAL A 132 11.97 10.79 6.12
C VAL A 132 11.15 11.82 5.35
N ILE A 133 11.80 12.71 4.60
CA ILE A 133 11.09 13.64 3.71
C ILE A 133 10.25 12.85 2.67
N GLY A 134 10.81 11.81 2.07
CA GLY A 134 10.09 10.97 1.11
C GLY A 134 8.86 10.30 1.73
N ILE A 135 8.95 9.74 2.94
CA ILE A 135 7.82 9.18 3.67
C ILE A 135 6.76 10.26 3.92
N THR A 136 7.18 11.44 4.33
CA THR A 136 6.27 12.57 4.59
C THR A 136 5.52 12.98 3.33
N ILE A 137 6.20 13.09 2.19
CA ILE A 137 5.58 13.37 0.89
C ILE A 137 4.55 12.29 0.54
N ASN A 138 4.88 11.01 0.72
CA ASN A 138 3.97 9.89 0.45
C ASN A 138 2.69 10.00 1.30
N ILE A 139 2.83 10.34 2.58
CA ILE A 139 1.69 10.54 3.50
C ILE A 139 0.81 11.71 3.02
N PHE A 140 1.40 12.83 2.64
CA PHE A 140 0.64 13.97 2.12
C PHE A 140 -0.12 13.64 0.84
N VAL A 141 0.51 12.96 -0.12
CA VAL A 141 -0.14 12.51 -1.36
C VAL A 141 -1.29 11.56 -1.05
N TYR A 142 -1.08 10.61 -0.13
CA TYR A 142 -2.14 9.70 0.31
C TYR A 142 -3.33 10.45 0.89
N LEU A 143 -3.11 11.36 1.84
CA LEU A 143 -4.17 12.14 2.49
C LEU A 143 -4.90 13.01 1.48
N PHE A 144 -4.17 13.66 0.57
CA PHE A 144 -4.77 14.45 -0.50
C PHE A 144 -5.70 13.60 -1.38
N LEU A 145 -5.23 12.46 -1.87
CA LEU A 145 -6.03 11.55 -2.68
C LEU A 145 -7.24 11.02 -1.91
N TYR A 146 -7.04 10.64 -0.66
CA TYR A 146 -8.11 10.14 0.20
C TYR A 146 -9.24 11.16 0.35
N PHE A 147 -8.92 12.38 0.75
CA PHE A 147 -9.93 13.43 0.95
C PHE A 147 -10.55 13.91 -0.37
N PHE A 148 -9.76 13.95 -1.44
CA PHE A 148 -10.27 14.30 -2.78
C PHE A 148 -11.32 13.30 -3.27
N ILE A 149 -11.03 12.01 -3.17
CA ILE A 149 -11.97 10.96 -3.56
C ILE A 149 -13.19 10.97 -2.66
N LYS A 150 -12.99 11.09 -1.35
CA LYS A 150 -14.08 11.15 -0.36
C LYS A 150 -15.04 12.30 -0.65
N LYS A 151 -14.54 13.52 -0.86
CA LYS A 151 -15.38 14.69 -1.19
C LYS A 151 -16.22 14.43 -2.46
N LYS A 152 -15.63 13.78 -3.46
CA LYS A 152 -16.34 13.47 -4.70
C LYS A 152 -17.45 12.43 -4.54
N PHE A 153 -17.35 11.56 -3.53
CA PHE A 153 -18.42 10.61 -3.18
C PHE A 153 -19.57 11.26 -2.39
N GLU A 154 -19.27 12.22 -1.52
CA GLU A 154 -20.26 12.92 -0.72
C GLU A 154 -21.16 13.85 -1.56
N HIS A 155 -20.63 14.44 -2.64
CA HIS A 155 -21.40 15.29 -3.55
C HIS A 155 -22.34 14.54 -4.52
N HIS A 156 -22.30 13.21 -4.55
CA HIS A 156 -23.15 12.39 -5.41
C HIS A 156 -24.17 11.53 -4.62
N LYS A 157 -24.38 11.82 -3.35
CA LYS A 157 -25.51 11.37 -2.54
C LYS A 157 -26.58 12.45 -2.46
#